data_af8f41ad531adcc321187c2b00697d47
#
_entry.id   af8f41ad531adcc321187c2b00697d47
#
_cell.length_a   1.000
_cell.length_b   1.000
_cell.length_c   1.000
_cell.angle_alpha   90.00
_cell.angle_beta   90.00
_cell.angle_gamma   90.00
#
_symmetry.space_group_name_H-M   'P 1'
#
loop_
_entity.id
_entity.type
_entity.pdbx_description
1 polymer ?
#
loop_
_entity_poly.entity_id
_entity_poly.type
_entity_poly.pdbx_seq_one_letter_code
_entity_poly.pdbx_strand_id
1 'polypeptide(L)'
;MPSSGPRIPRKPAGRYHHGDLRRALLDASLELVRQRGPSGFTLAEICRAAGVSQAAPYRHFEGKDHVLAVAANEGYQLLHAAMTGIAREPNQLNETLERMARAYLAFAIRYPAHLAVMFSHCPGEHFGGLLKDPATAGPEGFKNLPPPQNQTEEAILASWRAGQAGFQSLTQAILLAAQHSPMAERINDATASHYAAAIWSMVHGLAMLLLERMIPPEWMENDFKLAIELIVRPWINGLADMPPPALSQMINCPRLHMMGVQLPELAPDAPPAP
;
A
#
# COMPACT_ATOMS: atom_id res chain seq x y z
N MET A 1 22.97 51.23 -29.88
CA MET A 1 22.31 50.04 -30.45
C MET A 1 22.24 49.00 -29.36
N PRO A 2 21.08 48.69 -28.74
CA PRO A 2 21.01 47.59 -27.75
C PRO A 2 20.73 46.26 -28.46
N SER A 3 21.56 45.26 -28.16
CA SER A 3 21.50 43.90 -28.65
C SER A 3 20.31 43.16 -28.07
N SER A 4 19.43 42.67 -28.96
CA SER A 4 18.34 41.78 -28.61
C SER A 4 18.86 40.37 -28.34
N GLY A 5 18.79 39.95 -27.05
CA GLY A 5 19.07 38.59 -26.66
C GLY A 5 18.00 37.60 -27.21
N PRO A 6 18.33 36.30 -27.34
CA PRO A 6 17.44 35.31 -27.96
C PRO A 6 16.19 35.10 -27.10
N ARG A 7 15.00 35.28 -27.71
CA ARG A 7 13.69 34.90 -27.14
C ARG A 7 13.59 33.37 -27.04
N ILE A 8 13.50 32.88 -25.82
CA ILE A 8 13.13 31.48 -25.57
C ILE A 8 11.69 31.26 -26.06
N PRO A 9 11.44 30.30 -26.96
CA PRO A 9 10.08 30.04 -27.44
C PRO A 9 9.20 29.54 -26.29
N ARG A 10 8.11 30.26 -26.01
CA ARG A 10 7.03 29.79 -25.13
C ARG A 10 6.42 28.54 -25.79
N LYS A 11 6.45 27.40 -25.06
CA LYS A 11 5.70 26.20 -25.43
C LYS A 11 4.23 26.60 -25.64
N PRO A 12 3.57 26.15 -26.74
CA PRO A 12 2.15 26.46 -26.96
C PRO A 12 1.33 25.89 -25.81
N ALA A 13 0.45 26.71 -25.25
CA ALA A 13 -0.56 26.29 -24.30
C ALA A 13 -1.45 25.22 -24.98
N GLY A 14 -1.19 23.96 -24.68
CA GLY A 14 -2.06 22.85 -25.11
C GLY A 14 -3.47 23.14 -24.59
N ARG A 15 -4.48 23.05 -25.44
CA ARG A 15 -5.89 23.14 -25.09
C ARG A 15 -6.17 22.17 -23.96
N TYR A 16 -6.35 22.69 -22.75
CA TYR A 16 -6.87 21.93 -21.62
C TYR A 16 -8.32 21.53 -21.95
N HIS A 17 -8.54 20.28 -22.24
CA HIS A 17 -9.89 19.72 -22.31
C HIS A 17 -10.43 19.69 -20.87
N HIS A 18 -11.55 20.39 -20.62
CA HIS A 18 -12.21 20.48 -19.30
C HIS A 18 -12.63 19.12 -18.71
N GLY A 19 -12.50 18.01 -19.47
CA GLY A 19 -12.74 16.65 -18.99
C GLY A 19 -11.56 16.00 -18.25
N ASP A 20 -10.37 16.63 -18.21
CA ASP A 20 -9.14 15.99 -17.77
C ASP A 20 -8.50 16.63 -16.53
N LEU A 21 -9.14 17.68 -15.93
CA LEU A 21 -8.58 18.39 -14.78
C LEU A 21 -8.40 17.47 -13.57
N ARG A 22 -9.37 16.61 -13.31
CA ARG A 22 -9.30 15.66 -12.21
C ARG A 22 -8.11 14.70 -12.38
N ARG A 23 -7.90 14.18 -13.57
CA ARG A 23 -6.77 13.30 -13.90
C ARG A 23 -5.44 14.05 -13.81
N ALA A 24 -5.35 15.25 -14.35
CA ALA A 24 -4.14 16.07 -14.29
C ALA A 24 -3.71 16.38 -12.85
N LEU A 25 -4.66 16.63 -11.94
CA LEU A 25 -4.36 16.83 -10.52
C LEU A 25 -3.88 15.55 -9.83
N LEU A 26 -4.48 14.40 -10.15
CA LEU A 26 -4.04 13.10 -9.64
C LEU A 26 -2.62 12.78 -10.13
N ASP A 27 -2.34 12.92 -11.43
CA ASP A 27 -1.02 12.65 -12.01
C ASP A 27 0.05 13.57 -11.42
N ALA A 28 -0.25 14.85 -11.25
CA ALA A 28 0.65 15.81 -10.62
C ALA A 28 0.91 15.45 -9.14
N SER A 29 -0.11 14.99 -8.41
CA SER A 29 0.04 14.56 -7.02
C SER A 29 0.93 13.31 -6.90
N LEU A 30 0.72 12.31 -7.75
CA LEU A 30 1.53 11.10 -7.77
C LEU A 30 2.99 11.37 -8.13
N GLU A 31 3.25 12.32 -9.04
CA GLU A 31 4.63 12.73 -9.34
C GLU A 31 5.29 13.43 -8.14
N LEU A 32 4.56 14.26 -7.39
CA LEU A 32 5.06 14.88 -6.17
C LEU A 32 5.28 13.85 -5.06
N VAL A 33 4.41 12.86 -4.92
CA VAL A 33 4.59 11.72 -4.01
C VAL A 33 5.88 10.98 -4.34
N ARG A 34 6.13 10.71 -5.61
CA ARG A 34 7.36 10.03 -6.07
C ARG A 34 8.63 10.79 -5.71
N GLN A 35 8.58 12.13 -5.75
CA GLN A 35 9.74 13.00 -5.49
C GLN A 35 9.97 13.26 -4.01
N ARG A 36 8.92 13.38 -3.19
CA ARG A 36 8.98 13.95 -1.83
C ARG A 36 8.18 13.17 -0.78
N GLY A 37 7.59 12.05 -1.17
CA GLY A 37 6.66 11.32 -0.32
C GLY A 37 5.30 12.02 -0.15
N PRO A 38 4.31 11.36 0.44
CA PRO A 38 2.93 11.86 0.51
C PRO A 38 2.77 13.10 1.39
N SER A 39 3.65 13.32 2.37
CA SER A 39 3.59 14.49 3.26
C SER A 39 4.36 15.71 2.76
N GLY A 40 5.27 15.56 1.77
CA GLY A 40 6.27 16.54 1.38
C GLY A 40 5.81 17.68 0.47
N PHE A 41 4.50 17.92 0.30
CA PHE A 41 3.97 18.96 -0.59
C PHE A 41 2.57 19.43 -0.17
N THR A 42 2.11 20.53 -0.79
CA THR A 42 0.82 21.18 -0.55
C THR A 42 -0.10 21.06 -1.76
N LEU A 43 -1.42 21.35 -1.59
CA LEU A 43 -2.37 21.42 -2.69
C LEU A 43 -1.98 22.51 -3.71
N ALA A 44 -1.41 23.63 -3.26
CA ALA A 44 -0.92 24.70 -4.14
C ALA A 44 0.22 24.22 -5.06
N GLU A 45 1.07 23.32 -4.59
CA GLU A 45 2.13 22.70 -5.40
C GLU A 45 1.57 21.68 -6.39
N ILE A 46 0.52 20.94 -6.04
CA ILE A 46 -0.22 20.10 -7.00
C ILE A 46 -0.79 20.96 -8.13
N CYS A 47 -1.45 22.10 -7.81
CA CYS A 47 -1.98 23.01 -8.82
C CYS A 47 -0.90 23.55 -9.75
N ARG A 48 0.24 23.96 -9.17
CA ARG A 48 1.39 24.45 -9.94
C ARG A 48 1.96 23.39 -10.86
N ALA A 49 2.11 22.16 -10.37
CA ALA A 49 2.63 21.02 -11.15
C ALA A 49 1.65 20.64 -12.27
N ALA A 50 0.34 20.70 -12.02
CA ALA A 50 -0.70 20.46 -13.00
C ALA A 50 -0.89 21.62 -14.00
N GLY A 51 -0.28 22.80 -13.74
CA GLY A 51 -0.43 23.98 -14.60
C GLY A 51 -1.80 24.66 -14.52
N VAL A 52 -2.48 24.56 -13.37
CA VAL A 52 -3.83 25.09 -13.15
C VAL A 52 -3.87 26.16 -12.05
N SER A 53 -4.96 26.94 -11.99
CA SER A 53 -5.16 27.92 -10.93
C SER A 53 -5.39 27.24 -9.57
N GLN A 54 -5.07 27.93 -8.47
CA GLN A 54 -5.30 27.40 -7.11
C GLN A 54 -6.77 27.16 -6.76
N ALA A 55 -7.70 27.81 -7.47
CA ALA A 55 -9.14 27.61 -7.30
C ALA A 55 -9.67 26.39 -8.08
N ALA A 56 -8.93 25.89 -9.06
CA ALA A 56 -9.39 24.83 -9.96
C ALA A 56 -9.68 23.48 -9.24
N PRO A 57 -8.85 22.99 -8.29
CA PRO A 57 -9.07 21.71 -7.66
C PRO A 57 -10.37 21.61 -6.87
N TYR A 58 -10.85 22.70 -6.28
CA TYR A 58 -12.05 22.71 -5.42
C TYR A 58 -13.36 22.34 -6.12
N ARG A 59 -13.32 22.17 -7.44
CA ARG A 59 -14.44 21.61 -8.22
C ARG A 59 -14.48 20.07 -8.17
N HIS A 60 -13.39 19.42 -7.77
CA HIS A 60 -13.20 17.97 -7.81
C HIS A 60 -12.69 17.38 -6.52
N PHE A 61 -12.03 18.17 -5.68
CA PHE A 61 -11.39 17.74 -4.44
C PHE A 61 -11.53 18.81 -3.37
N GLU A 62 -11.80 18.41 -2.14
CA GLU A 62 -11.90 19.33 -1.00
C GLU A 62 -10.53 19.79 -0.50
N GLY A 63 -9.48 18.99 -0.75
CA GLY A 63 -8.14 19.28 -0.29
C GLY A 63 -7.12 18.25 -0.79
N LYS A 64 -5.90 18.36 -0.29
CA LYS A 64 -4.81 17.44 -0.61
C LYS A 64 -5.15 16.00 -0.20
N ASP A 65 -5.70 15.82 1.00
CA ASP A 65 -5.99 14.48 1.55
C ASP A 65 -7.06 13.77 0.72
N HIS A 66 -8.06 14.52 0.19
CA HIS A 66 -9.02 13.97 -0.77
C HIS A 66 -8.32 13.48 -2.05
N VAL A 67 -7.40 14.28 -2.63
CA VAL A 67 -6.62 13.86 -3.81
C VAL A 67 -5.84 12.57 -3.52
N LEU A 68 -5.16 12.51 -2.38
CA LEU A 68 -4.35 11.35 -2.01
C LEU A 68 -5.20 10.12 -1.69
N ALA A 69 -6.36 10.27 -1.06
CA ALA A 69 -7.29 9.18 -0.81
C ALA A 69 -7.85 8.57 -2.10
N VAL A 70 -8.16 9.43 -3.09
CA VAL A 70 -8.59 8.97 -4.42
C VAL A 70 -7.44 8.24 -5.14
N ALA A 71 -6.20 8.74 -5.04
CA ALA A 71 -5.03 8.08 -5.61
C ALA A 71 -4.75 6.73 -4.91
N ALA A 72 -4.95 6.64 -3.60
CA ALA A 72 -4.83 5.39 -2.85
C ALA A 72 -5.86 4.35 -3.30
N ASN A 73 -7.12 4.77 -3.49
CA ASN A 73 -8.17 3.89 -4.03
C ASN A 73 -7.83 3.37 -5.43
N GLU A 74 -7.31 4.24 -6.31
CA GLU A 74 -6.79 3.82 -7.63
C GLU A 74 -5.67 2.78 -7.49
N GLY A 75 -4.74 2.97 -6.55
CA GLY A 75 -3.67 2.01 -6.25
C GLY A 75 -4.21 0.64 -5.84
N TYR A 76 -5.20 0.60 -4.95
CA TYR A 76 -5.84 -0.67 -4.56
C TYR A 76 -6.57 -1.35 -5.72
N GLN A 77 -7.22 -0.59 -6.61
CA GLN A 77 -7.85 -1.14 -7.81
C GLN A 77 -6.83 -1.74 -8.79
N LEU A 78 -5.70 -1.07 -8.99
CA LEU A 78 -4.59 -1.56 -9.82
C LEU A 78 -3.99 -2.85 -9.23
N LEU A 79 -3.76 -2.88 -7.92
CA LEU A 79 -3.26 -4.08 -7.24
C LEU A 79 -4.27 -5.23 -7.33
N HIS A 80 -5.56 -4.95 -7.11
CA HIS A 80 -6.61 -5.95 -7.24
C HIS A 80 -6.66 -6.53 -8.66
N ALA A 81 -6.58 -5.68 -9.70
CA ALA A 81 -6.53 -6.13 -11.09
C ALA A 81 -5.31 -7.02 -11.38
N ALA A 82 -4.14 -6.70 -10.82
CA ALA A 82 -2.94 -7.53 -10.95
C ALA A 82 -3.10 -8.91 -10.28
N MET A 83 -3.88 -9.01 -9.20
CA MET A 83 -4.09 -10.25 -8.45
C MET A 83 -5.21 -11.14 -9.02
N THR A 84 -6.25 -10.55 -9.64
CA THR A 84 -7.40 -11.31 -10.13
C THR A 84 -7.10 -12.23 -11.31
N GLY A 85 -6.06 -11.93 -12.09
CA GLY A 85 -5.62 -12.78 -13.21
C GLY A 85 -4.84 -14.03 -12.78
N ILE A 86 -4.54 -14.20 -11.48
CA ILE A 86 -3.77 -15.34 -10.99
C ILE A 86 -4.70 -16.54 -10.79
N ALA A 87 -4.42 -17.62 -11.53
CA ALA A 87 -5.14 -18.89 -11.37
C ALA A 87 -4.98 -19.42 -9.92
N ARG A 88 -6.09 -19.86 -9.36
CA ARG A 88 -6.20 -20.36 -7.99
C ARG A 88 -6.65 -21.82 -8.07
N GLU A 89 -5.67 -22.69 -8.28
CA GLU A 89 -5.94 -24.12 -8.41
C GLU A 89 -5.79 -24.80 -7.04
N PRO A 90 -6.70 -25.73 -6.69
CA PRO A 90 -6.52 -26.58 -5.52
C PRO A 90 -5.19 -27.30 -5.56
N ASN A 91 -4.56 -27.50 -4.41
CA ASN A 91 -3.24 -28.17 -4.25
C ASN A 91 -2.02 -27.45 -4.84
N GLN A 92 -2.17 -26.18 -5.28
CA GLN A 92 -1.06 -25.39 -5.81
C GLN A 92 -0.74 -24.18 -4.90
N LEU A 93 -0.72 -24.39 -3.58
CA LEU A 93 -0.51 -23.32 -2.62
C LEU A 93 0.81 -22.57 -2.89
N ASN A 94 1.92 -23.28 -3.00
CA ASN A 94 3.23 -22.68 -3.18
C ASN A 94 3.30 -21.87 -4.48
N GLU A 95 2.82 -22.43 -5.58
CA GLU A 95 2.82 -21.77 -6.88
C GLU A 95 1.88 -20.54 -6.90
N THR A 96 0.73 -20.66 -6.29
CA THR A 96 -0.22 -19.54 -6.14
C THR A 96 0.41 -18.39 -5.35
N LEU A 97 1.03 -18.68 -4.22
CA LEU A 97 1.68 -17.68 -3.38
C LEU A 97 2.89 -17.05 -4.07
N GLU A 98 3.71 -17.80 -4.77
CA GLU A 98 4.83 -17.27 -5.56
C GLU A 98 4.32 -16.33 -6.67
N ARG A 99 3.27 -16.68 -7.40
CA ARG A 99 2.67 -15.82 -8.43
C ARG A 99 2.08 -14.54 -7.83
N MET A 100 1.42 -14.63 -6.69
CA MET A 100 0.90 -13.45 -5.99
C MET A 100 2.02 -12.55 -5.48
N ALA A 101 3.11 -13.12 -4.95
CA ALA A 101 4.27 -12.35 -4.54
C ALA A 101 4.92 -11.61 -5.72
N ARG A 102 5.10 -12.28 -6.87
CA ARG A 102 5.61 -11.63 -8.10
C ARG A 102 4.71 -10.48 -8.56
N ALA A 103 3.39 -10.70 -8.59
CA ALA A 103 2.43 -9.68 -8.98
C ALA A 103 2.48 -8.47 -8.04
N TYR A 104 2.62 -8.70 -6.73
CA TYR A 104 2.77 -7.62 -5.75
C TYR A 104 4.07 -6.84 -5.95
N LEU A 105 5.20 -7.52 -6.11
CA LEU A 105 6.51 -6.88 -6.36
C LEU A 105 6.49 -6.09 -7.67
N ALA A 106 5.93 -6.66 -8.73
CA ALA A 106 5.78 -5.97 -10.02
C ALA A 106 4.89 -4.72 -9.91
N PHE A 107 3.78 -4.80 -9.14
CA PHE A 107 2.93 -3.65 -8.84
C PHE A 107 3.72 -2.57 -8.08
N ALA A 108 4.45 -2.94 -7.04
CA ALA A 108 5.23 -2.02 -6.21
C ALA A 108 6.26 -1.23 -7.05
N ILE A 109 6.99 -1.92 -7.92
CA ILE A 109 8.01 -1.30 -8.80
C ILE A 109 7.37 -0.42 -9.88
N ARG A 110 6.23 -0.85 -10.44
CA ARG A 110 5.55 -0.11 -11.49
C ARG A 110 4.79 1.11 -10.98
N TYR A 111 4.25 1.04 -9.77
CA TYR A 111 3.38 2.06 -9.18
C TYR A 111 3.83 2.50 -7.78
N PRO A 112 5.10 2.92 -7.59
CA PRO A 112 5.65 3.22 -6.27
C PRO A 112 4.92 4.37 -5.56
N ALA A 113 4.48 5.39 -6.31
CA ALA A 113 3.72 6.49 -5.73
C ALA A 113 2.34 6.05 -5.22
N HIS A 114 1.64 5.17 -5.95
CA HIS A 114 0.38 4.59 -5.46
C HIS A 114 0.63 3.76 -4.20
N LEU A 115 1.65 2.90 -4.19
CA LEU A 115 2.00 2.13 -3.00
C LEU A 115 2.23 3.05 -1.80
N ALA A 116 2.98 4.14 -1.96
CA ALA A 116 3.25 5.09 -0.89
C ALA A 116 1.97 5.74 -0.33
N VAL A 117 1.01 6.14 -1.18
CA VAL A 117 -0.23 6.74 -0.71
C VAL A 117 -1.22 5.74 -0.12
N MET A 118 -1.24 4.49 -0.59
CA MET A 118 -2.10 3.43 -0.05
C MET A 118 -1.88 3.20 1.45
N PHE A 119 -0.66 3.39 1.93
CA PHE A 119 -0.28 3.14 3.32
C PHE A 119 0.01 4.42 4.12
N SER A 120 -0.14 5.61 3.52
CA SER A 120 0.15 6.89 4.18
C SER A 120 -1.00 7.43 5.00
N HIS A 121 -2.25 7.06 4.72
CA HIS A 121 -3.43 7.54 5.41
C HIS A 121 -3.98 6.49 6.35
N CYS A 122 -3.90 6.78 7.64
CA CYS A 122 -4.61 5.99 8.63
C CYS A 122 -6.03 6.57 8.80
N PRO A 123 -7.10 5.81 8.53
CA PRO A 123 -8.46 6.28 8.74
C PRO A 123 -8.70 6.83 10.16
N GLY A 124 -7.96 6.31 11.17
CA GLY A 124 -8.11 6.72 12.56
C GLY A 124 -7.77 8.16 12.85
N GLU A 125 -6.94 8.80 12.04
CA GLU A 125 -6.61 10.22 12.21
C GLU A 125 -7.78 11.12 11.76
N HIS A 126 -8.51 10.70 10.74
CA HIS A 126 -9.63 11.45 10.16
C HIS A 126 -10.95 11.21 10.90
N PHE A 127 -11.14 10.05 11.51
CA PHE A 127 -12.37 9.70 12.25
C PHE A 127 -12.24 9.92 13.77
N GLY A 128 -11.63 11.03 14.19
CA GLY A 128 -11.64 11.50 15.58
C GLY A 128 -10.91 10.61 16.58
N GLY A 129 -9.96 9.81 16.10
CA GLY A 129 -9.19 8.91 16.98
C GLY A 129 -9.94 7.66 17.44
N LEU A 130 -11.14 7.39 16.92
CA LEU A 130 -11.93 6.18 17.20
C LEU A 130 -11.14 4.88 17.01
N LEU A 131 -10.10 4.89 16.18
CA LEU A 131 -9.22 3.75 15.94
C LEU A 131 -7.99 3.71 16.85
N LYS A 132 -7.87 4.65 17.80
CA LYS A 132 -6.82 4.60 18.83
C LYS A 132 -7.13 3.58 19.93
N ASP A 133 -8.40 3.20 20.07
CA ASP A 133 -8.79 2.13 20.99
C ASP A 133 -8.51 0.77 20.34
N PRO A 134 -7.66 -0.07 20.95
CA PRO A 134 -7.39 -1.43 20.46
C PRO A 134 -8.66 -2.29 20.28
N ALA A 135 -9.71 -2.03 21.04
CA ALA A 135 -11.01 -2.72 20.91
C ALA A 135 -11.75 -2.36 19.63
N THR A 136 -11.48 -1.19 19.05
CA THR A 136 -12.08 -0.71 17.80
C THR A 136 -11.12 -0.79 16.61
N ALA A 137 -9.87 -1.17 16.82
CA ALA A 137 -8.81 -1.17 15.83
C ALA A 137 -8.80 -2.39 14.87
N GLY A 138 -9.77 -3.30 14.98
CA GLY A 138 -9.88 -4.48 14.10
C GLY A 138 -10.86 -4.28 12.94
N PRO A 139 -11.02 -5.28 12.06
CA PRO A 139 -12.02 -5.27 10.99
C PRO A 139 -13.45 -4.99 11.49
N GLU A 140 -13.76 -5.38 12.73
CA GLU A 140 -15.04 -5.12 13.38
C GLU A 140 -15.23 -3.65 13.79
N GLY A 141 -14.16 -2.96 14.21
CA GLY A 141 -14.21 -1.54 14.61
C GLY A 141 -14.61 -0.62 13.45
N PHE A 142 -14.25 -1.01 12.22
CA PHE A 142 -14.62 -0.26 11.03
C PHE A 142 -16.08 -0.45 10.58
N LYS A 143 -16.75 -1.49 11.06
CA LYS A 143 -18.20 -1.66 10.84
C LYS A 143 -19.03 -0.61 11.57
N ASN A 144 -18.49 -0.04 12.64
CA ASN A 144 -19.15 0.91 13.53
C ASN A 144 -18.65 2.35 13.35
N LEU A 145 -17.90 2.66 12.27
CA LEU A 145 -17.51 4.03 11.97
C LEU A 145 -18.76 4.89 11.69
N PRO A 146 -18.78 6.13 12.16
CA PRO A 146 -19.82 7.06 11.81
C PRO A 146 -19.84 7.26 10.27
N PRO A 147 -20.99 7.62 9.70
CA PRO A 147 -21.07 7.91 8.28
C PRO A 147 -20.12 9.07 7.93
N PRO A 148 -19.47 9.02 6.74
CA PRO A 148 -18.57 10.07 6.32
C PRO A 148 -19.33 11.43 6.25
N GLN A 149 -18.70 12.48 6.77
CA GLN A 149 -19.28 13.81 6.86
C GLN A 149 -18.93 14.69 5.64
N ASN A 150 -17.93 14.27 4.85
CA ASN A 150 -17.43 14.99 3.68
C ASN A 150 -16.84 14.00 2.65
N GLN A 151 -16.54 14.52 1.45
CA GLN A 151 -16.00 13.70 0.36
C GLN A 151 -14.60 13.13 0.66
N THR A 152 -13.81 13.81 1.47
CA THR A 152 -12.49 13.35 1.89
C THR A 152 -12.62 12.10 2.75
N GLU A 153 -13.48 12.12 3.74
CA GLU A 153 -13.76 10.95 4.59
C GLU A 153 -14.35 9.80 3.78
N GLU A 154 -15.25 10.09 2.84
CA GLU A 154 -15.81 9.08 1.93
C GLU A 154 -14.71 8.42 1.08
N ALA A 155 -13.79 9.22 0.51
CA ALA A 155 -12.68 8.71 -0.28
C ALA A 155 -11.70 7.87 0.56
N ILE A 156 -11.41 8.28 1.79
CA ILE A 156 -10.57 7.54 2.73
C ILE A 156 -11.21 6.20 3.09
N LEU A 157 -12.51 6.18 3.39
CA LEU A 157 -13.24 4.94 3.65
C LEU A 157 -13.28 4.03 2.43
N ALA A 158 -13.47 4.58 1.23
CA ALA A 158 -13.48 3.81 -0.01
C ALA A 158 -12.11 3.15 -0.26
N SER A 159 -11.01 3.90 -0.09
CA SER A 159 -9.66 3.35 -0.24
C SER A 159 -9.38 2.24 0.77
N TRP A 160 -9.80 2.44 2.00
CA TRP A 160 -9.63 1.45 3.06
C TRP A 160 -10.45 0.17 2.81
N ARG A 161 -11.72 0.29 2.38
CA ARG A 161 -12.55 -0.86 1.99
C ARG A 161 -11.93 -1.62 0.82
N ALA A 162 -11.35 -0.93 -0.15
CA ALA A 162 -10.64 -1.54 -1.26
C ALA A 162 -9.40 -2.32 -0.77
N GLY A 163 -8.65 -1.79 0.19
CA GLY A 163 -7.54 -2.49 0.84
C GLY A 163 -7.99 -3.76 1.57
N GLN A 164 -9.08 -3.67 2.34
CA GLN A 164 -9.66 -4.84 3.01
C GLN A 164 -10.14 -5.91 2.02
N ALA A 165 -10.81 -5.51 0.95
CA ALA A 165 -11.27 -6.44 -0.08
C ALA A 165 -10.08 -7.16 -0.75
N GLY A 166 -8.96 -6.44 -0.97
CA GLY A 166 -7.70 -7.02 -1.44
C GLY A 166 -7.13 -8.07 -0.47
N PHE A 167 -7.10 -7.75 0.82
CA PHE A 167 -6.64 -8.68 1.85
C PHE A 167 -7.55 -9.91 1.99
N GLN A 168 -8.86 -9.73 1.94
CA GLN A 168 -9.82 -10.84 1.93
C GLN A 168 -9.65 -11.73 0.70
N SER A 169 -9.38 -11.14 -0.47
CA SER A 169 -9.10 -11.88 -1.69
C SER A 169 -7.82 -12.73 -1.58
N LEU A 170 -6.76 -12.21 -0.94
CA LEU A 170 -5.56 -12.99 -0.61
C LEU A 170 -5.88 -14.13 0.35
N THR A 171 -6.62 -13.87 1.41
CA THR A 171 -7.04 -14.88 2.39
C THR A 171 -7.80 -16.03 1.72
N GLN A 172 -8.77 -15.70 0.86
CA GLN A 172 -9.55 -16.69 0.11
C GLN A 172 -8.68 -17.49 -0.88
N ALA A 173 -7.71 -16.84 -1.54
CA ALA A 173 -6.78 -17.53 -2.42
C ALA A 173 -5.92 -18.56 -1.68
N ILE A 174 -5.44 -18.21 -0.48
CA ILE A 174 -4.66 -19.09 0.38
C ILE A 174 -5.53 -20.28 0.83
N LEU A 175 -6.74 -20.00 1.29
CA LEU A 175 -7.67 -21.04 1.75
C LEU A 175 -7.98 -22.06 0.64
N LEU A 176 -8.33 -21.56 -0.56
CA LEU A 176 -8.62 -22.41 -1.71
C LEU A 176 -7.40 -23.24 -2.14
N ALA A 177 -6.23 -22.60 -2.23
CA ALA A 177 -5.01 -23.28 -2.65
C ALA A 177 -4.50 -24.29 -1.63
N ALA A 178 -4.84 -24.13 -0.34
CA ALA A 178 -4.50 -25.08 0.72
C ALA A 178 -5.45 -26.30 0.77
N GLN A 179 -6.63 -26.21 0.16
CA GLN A 179 -7.57 -27.34 0.12
C GLN A 179 -6.89 -28.58 -0.47
N HIS A 180 -7.06 -29.71 0.20
CA HIS A 180 -6.46 -31.00 -0.17
C HIS A 180 -4.91 -31.05 -0.16
N SER A 181 -4.25 -29.99 0.31
CA SER A 181 -2.80 -30.01 0.56
C SER A 181 -2.50 -30.55 1.97
N PRO A 182 -1.22 -30.93 2.25
CA PRO A 182 -0.81 -31.27 3.63
C PRO A 182 -1.06 -30.14 4.65
N MET A 183 -1.28 -28.92 4.16
CA MET A 183 -1.57 -27.73 4.98
C MET A 183 -3.05 -27.53 5.30
N ALA A 184 -3.96 -28.34 4.74
CA ALA A 184 -5.41 -28.14 4.88
C ALA A 184 -5.92 -28.15 6.32
N GLU A 185 -5.29 -28.92 7.22
CA GLU A 185 -5.63 -28.93 8.65
C GLU A 185 -5.17 -27.67 9.37
N ARG A 186 -4.12 -27.00 8.88
CA ARG A 186 -3.53 -25.80 9.47
C ARG A 186 -4.11 -24.51 8.89
N ILE A 187 -4.38 -24.51 7.59
CA ILE A 187 -4.94 -23.38 6.85
C ILE A 187 -6.44 -23.62 6.65
N ASN A 188 -7.23 -23.05 7.54
CA ASN A 188 -8.69 -23.14 7.58
C ASN A 188 -9.30 -21.75 7.78
N ASP A 189 -10.63 -21.64 7.85
CA ASP A 189 -11.33 -20.38 7.99
C ASP A 189 -10.85 -19.52 9.18
N ALA A 190 -10.43 -20.15 10.27
CA ALA A 190 -9.94 -19.43 11.46
C ALA A 190 -8.49 -18.94 11.32
N THR A 191 -7.67 -19.58 10.50
CA THR A 191 -6.22 -19.32 10.44
C THR A 191 -5.75 -18.71 9.12
N ALA A 192 -6.52 -18.80 8.04
CA ALA A 192 -6.10 -18.33 6.71
C ALA A 192 -5.74 -16.85 6.68
N SER A 193 -6.43 -15.99 7.44
CA SER A 193 -6.10 -14.58 7.56
C SER A 193 -4.74 -14.34 8.21
N HIS A 194 -4.32 -15.21 9.11
CA HIS A 194 -3.02 -15.16 9.74
C HIS A 194 -1.89 -15.45 8.74
N TYR A 195 -2.05 -16.48 7.92
CA TYR A 195 -1.11 -16.79 6.85
C TYR A 195 -1.07 -15.67 5.79
N ALA A 196 -2.24 -15.10 5.46
CA ALA A 196 -2.33 -13.96 4.56
C ALA A 196 -1.54 -12.75 5.08
N ALA A 197 -1.70 -12.41 6.37
CA ALA A 197 -0.98 -11.30 6.99
C ALA A 197 0.52 -11.54 7.02
N ALA A 198 0.96 -12.76 7.34
CA ALA A 198 2.37 -13.12 7.41
C ALA A 198 3.06 -13.03 6.04
N ILE A 199 2.46 -13.61 4.98
CA ILE A 199 3.03 -13.52 3.64
C ILE A 199 3.00 -12.10 3.09
N TRP A 200 1.91 -11.37 3.35
CA TRP A 200 1.82 -9.96 2.94
C TRP A 200 2.89 -9.11 3.63
N SER A 201 3.12 -9.28 4.93
CA SER A 201 4.16 -8.54 5.68
C SER A 201 5.54 -8.80 5.10
N MET A 202 5.86 -10.04 4.75
CA MET A 202 7.13 -10.42 4.14
C MET A 202 7.30 -9.79 2.76
N VAL A 203 6.30 -9.94 1.88
CA VAL A 203 6.38 -9.46 0.49
C VAL A 203 6.34 -7.93 0.44
N HIS A 204 5.54 -7.29 1.32
CA HIS A 204 5.51 -5.83 1.46
C HIS A 204 6.85 -5.28 1.97
N GLY A 205 7.43 -5.90 3.00
CA GLY A 205 8.75 -5.53 3.50
C GLY A 205 9.82 -5.63 2.42
N LEU A 206 9.82 -6.72 1.66
CA LEU A 206 10.72 -6.89 0.52
C LEU A 206 10.50 -5.80 -0.55
N ALA A 207 9.26 -5.48 -0.89
CA ALA A 207 8.94 -4.41 -1.83
C ALA A 207 9.47 -3.04 -1.35
N MET A 208 9.32 -2.72 -0.07
CA MET A 208 9.85 -1.48 0.49
C MET A 208 11.37 -1.42 0.42
N LEU A 209 12.07 -2.51 0.79
CA LEU A 209 13.54 -2.57 0.70
C LEU A 209 14.07 -2.44 -0.74
N LEU A 210 13.34 -2.97 -1.72
CA LEU A 210 13.66 -2.80 -3.15
C LEU A 210 13.46 -1.34 -3.60
N LEU A 211 12.36 -0.71 -3.21
CA LEU A 211 12.06 0.69 -3.56
C LEU A 211 13.05 1.67 -2.94
N GLU A 212 13.47 1.42 -1.70
CA GLU A 212 14.47 2.22 -0.98
C GLU A 212 15.92 1.88 -1.40
N ARG A 213 16.09 0.98 -2.38
CA ARG A 213 17.40 0.53 -2.89
C ARG A 213 18.32 -0.05 -1.79
N MET A 214 17.71 -0.64 -0.77
CA MET A 214 18.42 -1.35 0.30
C MET A 214 18.83 -2.76 -0.11
N ILE A 215 18.24 -3.27 -1.19
CA ILE A 215 18.53 -4.57 -1.79
C ILE A 215 19.08 -4.34 -3.21
N PRO A 216 20.09 -5.09 -3.66
CA PRO A 216 20.68 -4.94 -4.99
C PRO A 216 19.64 -5.07 -6.11
N PRO A 217 19.77 -4.27 -7.20
CA PRO A 217 18.79 -4.25 -8.29
C PRO A 217 18.66 -5.59 -9.03
N GLU A 218 19.63 -6.47 -8.95
CA GLU A 218 19.62 -7.81 -9.54
C GLU A 218 18.45 -8.67 -9.01
N TRP A 219 17.93 -8.33 -7.82
CA TRP A 219 16.76 -9.01 -7.25
C TRP A 219 15.46 -8.72 -8.00
N MET A 220 15.45 -7.64 -8.80
CA MET A 220 14.32 -7.28 -9.67
C MET A 220 14.39 -7.94 -11.05
N GLU A 221 15.55 -8.50 -11.41
CA GLU A 221 15.78 -9.12 -12.70
C GLU A 221 15.06 -10.47 -12.82
N ASN A 222 14.84 -10.91 -14.06
CA ASN A 222 14.24 -12.20 -14.38
C ASN A 222 12.95 -12.49 -13.60
N ASP A 223 12.04 -11.50 -13.58
CA ASP A 223 10.76 -11.60 -12.90
C ASP A 223 10.91 -11.94 -11.40
N PHE A 224 11.79 -11.22 -10.71
CA PHE A 224 12.09 -11.38 -9.29
C PHE A 224 12.59 -12.77 -8.90
N LYS A 225 13.23 -13.47 -9.82
CA LYS A 225 13.67 -14.86 -9.60
C LYS A 225 14.45 -15.02 -8.30
N LEU A 226 15.45 -14.18 -8.07
CA LEU A 226 16.29 -14.25 -6.89
C LEU A 226 15.52 -13.96 -5.59
N ALA A 227 14.65 -12.97 -5.60
CA ALA A 227 13.78 -12.63 -4.47
C ALA A 227 12.83 -13.79 -4.10
N ILE A 228 12.27 -14.44 -5.12
CA ILE A 228 11.40 -15.61 -4.91
C ILE A 228 12.18 -16.80 -4.37
N GLU A 229 13.34 -17.12 -4.94
CA GLU A 229 14.14 -18.29 -4.55
C GLU A 229 14.77 -18.17 -3.17
N LEU A 230 15.23 -16.96 -2.79
CA LEU A 230 15.94 -16.78 -1.53
C LEU A 230 15.05 -16.39 -0.35
N ILE A 231 13.89 -15.79 -0.60
CA ILE A 231 13.02 -15.30 0.47
C ILE A 231 11.65 -15.95 0.43
N VAL A 232 10.93 -15.81 -0.68
CA VAL A 232 9.50 -16.17 -0.73
C VAL A 232 9.35 -17.70 -0.63
N ARG A 233 10.05 -18.45 -1.46
CA ARG A 233 9.94 -19.92 -1.52
C ARG A 233 10.40 -20.62 -0.24
N PRO A 234 11.56 -20.28 0.36
CA PRO A 234 11.96 -20.88 1.64
C PRO A 234 10.96 -20.60 2.75
N TRP A 235 10.40 -19.38 2.78
CA TRP A 235 9.39 -19.03 3.76
C TRP A 235 8.10 -19.84 3.56
N ILE A 236 7.61 -19.96 2.32
CA ILE A 236 6.42 -20.77 1.99
C ILE A 236 6.65 -22.23 2.38
N ASN A 237 7.80 -22.79 2.05
CA ASN A 237 8.14 -24.17 2.39
C ASN A 237 8.22 -24.38 3.91
N GLY A 238 8.71 -23.37 4.65
CA GLY A 238 8.79 -23.40 6.10
C GLY A 238 7.43 -23.26 6.82
N LEU A 239 6.37 -22.85 6.12
CA LEU A 239 5.02 -22.72 6.72
C LEU A 239 4.55 -24.04 7.35
N ALA A 240 4.89 -25.18 6.76
CA ALA A 240 4.53 -26.49 7.25
C ALA A 240 5.13 -26.78 8.63
N ASP A 241 6.29 -26.22 8.93
CA ASP A 241 7.06 -26.45 10.15
C ASP A 241 6.77 -25.40 11.23
N MET A 242 6.08 -24.30 10.89
CA MET A 242 5.73 -23.25 11.86
C MET A 242 4.68 -23.74 12.86
N PRO A 243 4.92 -23.66 14.17
CA PRO A 243 3.94 -24.06 15.17
C PRO A 243 2.70 -23.15 15.10
N PRO A 244 1.46 -23.69 15.07
CA PRO A 244 0.22 -22.89 14.98
C PRO A 244 0.08 -21.79 16.06
N PRO A 245 0.52 -21.99 17.30
CA PRO A 245 0.44 -20.95 18.33
C PRO A 245 1.33 -19.73 18.09
N ALA A 246 2.47 -19.91 17.44
CA ALA A 246 3.38 -18.80 17.11
C ALA A 246 2.77 -17.84 16.09
N LEU A 247 2.04 -18.36 15.12
CA LEU A 247 1.30 -17.55 14.15
C LEU A 247 0.19 -16.72 14.84
N SER A 248 -0.60 -17.32 15.72
CA SER A 248 -1.66 -16.59 16.41
C SER A 248 -1.11 -15.49 17.33
N GLN A 249 0.07 -15.68 17.91
CA GLN A 249 0.73 -14.67 18.74
C GLN A 249 1.35 -13.55 17.91
N MET A 250 1.88 -13.84 16.72
CA MET A 250 2.46 -12.82 15.85
C MET A 250 1.41 -11.89 15.23
N ILE A 251 0.16 -12.32 15.12
CA ILE A 251 -0.84 -11.65 14.29
C ILE A 251 -1.98 -11.02 15.10
N ASN A 252 -2.04 -11.26 16.40
CA ASN A 252 -2.89 -10.47 17.29
C ASN A 252 -2.39 -9.01 17.45
N CYS A 253 -1.61 -8.55 16.47
CA CYS A 253 -1.08 -7.20 16.42
C CYS A 253 -1.51 -6.49 15.13
N PRO A 254 -2.76 -6.00 15.02
CA PRO A 254 -3.20 -5.23 13.86
C PRO A 254 -2.40 -3.95 13.66
N ARG A 255 -1.59 -3.53 14.64
CA ARG A 255 -0.72 -2.36 14.60
C ARG A 255 0.26 -2.43 15.76
N LEU A 256 1.36 -3.15 15.61
CA LEU A 256 2.44 -3.18 16.62
C LEU A 256 2.81 -1.78 17.13
N HIS A 257 2.74 -0.80 16.27
CA HIS A 257 3.03 0.60 16.59
C HIS A 257 1.88 1.32 17.32
N MET A 258 0.65 0.84 17.22
CA MET A 258 -0.52 1.46 17.87
C MET A 258 -0.99 0.72 19.12
N MET A 259 -0.36 -0.40 19.45
CA MET A 259 -0.71 -1.20 20.62
C MET A 259 0.09 -0.84 21.87
N GLY A 260 0.71 0.35 21.89
CA GLY A 260 1.40 0.81 23.10
C GLY A 260 2.50 -0.16 23.55
N VAL A 261 3.20 -0.85 22.63
CA VAL A 261 4.47 -1.48 22.95
C VAL A 261 5.37 -0.34 23.38
N GLN A 262 5.46 -0.10 24.70
CA GLN A 262 6.51 0.72 25.25
C GLN A 262 7.81 0.01 24.89
N LEU A 263 8.45 0.52 23.84
CA LEU A 263 9.86 0.20 23.66
C LEU A 263 10.56 0.64 24.95
N PRO A 264 11.41 -0.19 25.56
CA PRO A 264 12.21 0.25 26.70
C PRO A 264 12.86 1.57 26.25
N GLU A 265 12.71 2.63 27.06
CA GLU A 265 13.40 3.88 26.83
C GLU A 265 14.86 3.54 26.61
N LEU A 266 15.35 3.79 25.40
CA LEU A 266 16.78 3.78 25.14
C LEU A 266 17.35 4.83 26.09
N ALA A 267 18.04 4.41 27.14
CA ALA A 267 18.69 5.31 28.07
C ALA A 267 19.55 6.27 27.23
N PRO A 268 19.40 7.58 27.37
CA PRO A 268 20.03 8.55 26.48
C PRO A 268 21.55 8.57 26.50
N ASP A 269 22.23 7.80 27.31
CA ASP A 269 23.67 7.89 27.55
C ASP A 269 24.34 6.51 27.78
N ALA A 270 24.14 5.54 26.90
CA ALA A 270 25.04 4.40 26.90
C ALA A 270 26.32 4.76 26.12
N PRO A 271 27.52 4.77 26.72
CA PRO A 271 28.76 4.98 26.00
C PRO A 271 28.96 3.85 24.99
N PRO A 272 29.63 4.12 23.83
CA PRO A 272 29.90 3.08 22.85
C PRO A 272 30.71 1.95 23.50
N ALA A 273 30.28 0.72 23.25
CA ALA A 273 30.98 -0.47 23.70
C ALA A 273 32.43 -0.49 23.19
N PRO A 274 33.40 -0.98 23.96
CA PRO A 274 34.79 -0.97 23.61
C PRO A 274 35.14 -1.80 22.37
#